data_6ffc97d825697836a327fbf5cb61f39f
#
_entry.id   6ffc97d825697836a327fbf5cb61f39f
#
_cell.length_a   1.000
_cell.length_b   1.000
_cell.length_c   1.000
_cell.angle_alpha   90.00
_cell.angle_beta   90.00
_cell.angle_gamma   90.00
#
_symmetry.space_group_name_H-M   'P 1'
#
loop_
_entity.id
_entity.type
_entity.pdbx_description
1 polymer ?
#
loop_
_entity_poly.entity_id
_entity_poly.type
_entity_poly.pdbx_seq_one_letter_code
_entity_poly.pdbx_strand_id
1 'polypeptide(L)'
;MIIRKPNSGNVVAVCAPTGPHVEHDGLRAVAPSLTERQIMTRKTLADIADEMAGIDIAILSTHTDNGEIANRPMSNNGDVTYDGTSYYFTYEQTRAVADIQRNPKVALGFSSEGGIFSDGIYVAVEGTAELIRDKAAFQQHWTSDLDNWFEKGVDTPGIVLIKVKASRATYWKGREEGEVDL
;
A
#
# COMPACT_ATOMS: atom_id res chain seq x y z
N MET A 1 -12.44 -4.63 9.71
CA MET A 1 -13.05 -4.21 11.01
C MET A 1 -12.16 -4.72 12.14
N ILE A 2 -11.49 -3.84 12.83
CA ILE A 2 -10.60 -4.20 13.95
C ILE A 2 -11.46 -4.24 15.21
N ILE A 3 -11.62 -5.42 15.80
CA ILE A 3 -12.33 -5.57 17.07
C ILE A 3 -11.29 -5.66 18.18
N ARG A 4 -11.22 -4.64 19.04
CA ARG A 4 -10.46 -4.72 20.29
C ARG A 4 -11.24 -5.49 21.33
N LYS A 5 -10.71 -6.62 21.82
CA LYS A 5 -11.17 -7.26 23.04
C LYS A 5 -10.49 -6.61 24.25
N PRO A 6 -11.21 -6.23 25.30
CA PRO A 6 -10.58 -5.83 26.54
C PRO A 6 -10.00 -7.08 27.23
N ASN A 7 -8.74 -7.00 27.66
CA ASN A 7 -8.04 -7.94 28.54
C ASN A 7 -7.42 -9.24 27.99
N SER A 8 -6.73 -9.19 26.88
CA SER A 8 -5.54 -10.04 26.68
C SER A 8 -4.82 -9.56 25.43
N GLY A 9 -3.53 -9.30 25.51
CA GLY A 9 -2.71 -8.57 24.55
C GLY A 9 -2.54 -9.18 23.14
N ASN A 10 -3.55 -9.82 22.59
CA ASN A 10 -3.55 -10.29 21.22
C ASN A 10 -4.65 -9.57 20.42
N VAL A 11 -4.23 -8.77 19.46
CA VAL A 11 -5.12 -8.20 18.44
C VAL A 11 -5.37 -9.28 17.39
N VAL A 12 -6.61 -9.75 17.31
CA VAL A 12 -7.04 -10.61 16.20
C VAL A 12 -7.67 -9.71 15.15
N ALA A 13 -6.96 -9.51 14.05
CA ALA A 13 -7.55 -8.91 12.86
C ALA A 13 -8.35 -10.00 12.13
N VAL A 14 -9.67 -9.83 12.03
CA VAL A 14 -10.52 -10.69 11.19
C VAL A 14 -10.83 -9.93 9.93
N CYS A 15 -10.27 -10.37 8.80
CA CYS A 15 -10.85 -10.07 7.49
C CYS A 15 -12.18 -10.84 7.43
N ALA A 16 -13.29 -10.18 7.68
CA ALA A 16 -14.59 -10.79 7.51
C ALA A 16 -14.88 -10.94 6.02
N PRO A 17 -15.27 -12.11 5.53
CA PRO A 17 -15.83 -12.21 4.19
C PRO A 17 -17.10 -11.36 4.15
N THR A 18 -17.22 -10.47 3.17
CA THR A 18 -18.43 -9.71 2.87
C THR A 18 -19.45 -10.65 2.25
N GLY A 19 -20.11 -11.47 3.10
CA GLY A 19 -21.28 -12.25 2.73
C GLY A 19 -22.39 -11.95 3.72
N PRO A 20 -23.66 -11.84 3.29
CA PRO A 20 -24.75 -11.58 4.20
C PRO A 20 -24.90 -12.75 5.17
N HIS A 21 -24.77 -12.49 6.48
CA HIS A 21 -25.29 -13.38 7.50
C HIS A 21 -26.81 -13.47 7.32
N VAL A 22 -27.29 -14.61 6.86
CA VAL A 22 -28.72 -14.92 6.85
C VAL A 22 -29.08 -15.40 8.23
N GLU A 23 -29.62 -14.52 9.08
CA GLU A 23 -30.46 -14.96 10.18
C GLU A 23 -31.79 -15.44 9.60
N HIS A 24 -32.16 -16.66 9.95
CA HIS A 24 -33.44 -17.24 9.63
C HIS A 24 -34.54 -16.56 10.48
N ASP A 25 -35.14 -15.52 9.94
CA ASP A 25 -36.49 -15.16 10.32
C ASP A 25 -37.27 -14.69 9.08
N GLY A 26 -38.43 -15.24 8.88
CA GLY A 26 -39.25 -15.43 7.70
C GLY A 26 -39.70 -14.21 6.87
N LEU A 27 -38.82 -13.28 6.57
CA LEU A 27 -39.04 -12.23 5.58
C LEU A 27 -38.07 -12.43 4.42
N ARG A 28 -38.61 -12.79 3.26
CA ARG A 28 -37.87 -12.84 1.99
C ARG A 28 -37.23 -11.48 1.73
N ALA A 29 -35.98 -11.30 2.18
CA ALA A 29 -35.13 -10.22 1.70
C ALA A 29 -34.90 -10.49 0.21
N VAL A 30 -35.45 -9.63 -0.64
CA VAL A 30 -35.14 -9.61 -2.07
C VAL A 30 -33.64 -9.25 -2.15
N ALA A 31 -32.83 -10.18 -2.62
CA ALA A 31 -31.44 -9.88 -2.88
C ALA A 31 -31.37 -8.68 -3.85
N PRO A 32 -30.53 -7.68 -3.59
CA PRO A 32 -30.39 -6.54 -4.50
C PRO A 32 -30.04 -7.06 -5.90
N SER A 33 -30.70 -6.49 -6.91
CA SER A 33 -30.47 -6.86 -8.30
C SER A 33 -29.00 -6.62 -8.67
N LEU A 34 -28.47 -7.38 -9.64
CA LEU A 34 -27.10 -7.17 -10.15
C LEU A 34 -26.85 -5.72 -10.57
N THR A 35 -27.91 -4.98 -10.94
CA THR A 35 -27.87 -3.56 -11.28
C THR A 35 -27.62 -2.67 -10.06
N GLU A 36 -28.13 -3.01 -8.87
CA GLU A 36 -27.89 -2.26 -7.64
C GLU A 36 -26.49 -2.50 -7.08
N ARG A 37 -25.88 -3.66 -7.32
CA ARG A 37 -24.47 -3.92 -7.03
C ARG A 37 -23.51 -3.12 -7.92
N GLN A 38 -23.94 -2.69 -9.10
CA GLN A 38 -23.13 -1.90 -10.04
C GLN A 38 -23.10 -0.40 -9.74
N ILE A 39 -23.95 0.10 -8.82
CA ILE A 39 -24.00 1.53 -8.44
C ILE A 39 -23.10 1.85 -7.22
N MET A 40 -22.42 0.89 -6.63
CA MET A 40 -21.29 1.22 -5.78
C MET A 40 -20.18 1.73 -6.69
N THR A 41 -20.02 3.06 -6.74
CA THR A 41 -18.97 3.74 -7.49
C THR A 41 -17.62 3.18 -7.04
N ARG A 42 -17.05 2.29 -7.85
CA ARG A 42 -15.69 1.82 -7.63
C ARG A 42 -14.78 3.05 -7.67
N LYS A 43 -13.95 3.21 -6.65
CA LYS A 43 -12.91 4.24 -6.67
C LYS A 43 -12.05 4.05 -7.90
N THR A 44 -11.68 5.15 -8.51
CA THR A 44 -10.67 5.20 -9.56
C THR A 44 -9.27 5.22 -8.92
N LEU A 45 -8.23 5.08 -9.73
CA LEU A 45 -6.86 5.29 -9.27
C LEU A 45 -6.67 6.70 -8.68
N ALA A 46 -7.28 7.71 -9.28
CA ALA A 46 -7.22 9.09 -8.79
C ALA A 46 -7.86 9.22 -7.40
N ASP A 47 -9.02 8.59 -7.18
CA ASP A 47 -9.67 8.61 -5.86
C ASP A 47 -8.80 7.93 -4.80
N ILE A 48 -8.09 6.83 -5.15
CA ILE A 48 -7.16 6.15 -4.25
C ILE A 48 -5.93 7.03 -3.99
N ALA A 49 -5.40 7.69 -5.02
CA ALA A 49 -4.27 8.59 -4.91
C ALA A 49 -4.56 9.76 -3.95
N ASP A 50 -5.75 10.36 -4.05
CA ASP A 50 -6.19 11.42 -3.16
C ASP A 50 -6.29 10.94 -1.70
N GLU A 51 -6.76 9.72 -1.48
CA GLU A 51 -6.84 9.11 -0.15
C GLU A 51 -5.44 8.73 0.41
N MET A 52 -4.49 8.42 -0.45
CA MET A 52 -3.10 8.11 -0.07
C MET A 52 -2.27 9.37 0.16
N ALA A 53 -2.73 10.53 -0.31
CA ALA A 53 -2.06 11.80 -0.09
C ALA A 53 -1.91 12.07 1.43
N GLY A 54 -0.72 12.43 1.86
CA GLY A 54 -0.42 12.66 3.27
C GLY A 54 -0.15 11.40 4.11
N ILE A 55 -0.08 10.20 3.50
CA ILE A 55 0.43 9.02 4.19
C ILE A 55 1.95 9.00 4.11
N ASP A 56 2.62 9.22 5.24
CA ASP A 56 4.07 9.38 5.30
C ASP A 56 4.84 8.06 5.18
N ILE A 57 4.23 6.94 5.56
CA ILE A 57 4.90 5.64 5.64
C ILE A 57 4.15 4.59 4.82
N ALA A 58 4.87 3.97 3.91
CA ALA A 58 4.45 2.73 3.25
C ALA A 58 5.19 1.53 3.86
N ILE A 59 4.55 0.37 3.87
CA ILE A 59 5.18 -0.90 4.23
C ILE A 59 5.50 -1.66 2.95
N LEU A 60 6.78 -1.82 2.64
CA LEU A 60 7.25 -2.63 1.52
C LEU A 60 7.43 -4.09 1.96
N SER A 61 6.77 -4.99 1.26
CA SER A 61 6.85 -6.45 1.43
C SER A 61 7.64 -7.07 0.28
N THR A 62 8.63 -7.90 0.60
CA THR A 62 9.45 -8.63 -0.38
C THR A 62 9.53 -10.11 -0.03
N HIS A 63 9.87 -10.95 -0.99
CA HIS A 63 10.18 -12.36 -0.76
C HIS A 63 11.65 -12.55 -0.37
N THR A 64 11.89 -13.23 0.74
CA THR A 64 13.22 -13.57 1.21
C THR A 64 13.82 -14.75 0.43
N ASP A 65 15.07 -15.10 0.70
CA ASP A 65 15.79 -16.22 0.08
C ASP A 65 15.19 -17.60 0.40
N ASN A 66 14.55 -17.73 1.55
CA ASN A 66 13.84 -18.95 1.97
C ASN A 66 12.32 -18.92 1.67
N GLY A 67 11.85 -17.93 0.89
CA GLY A 67 10.45 -17.83 0.46
C GLY A 67 9.50 -17.20 1.47
N GLU A 68 10.01 -16.71 2.61
CA GLU A 68 9.21 -15.96 3.57
C GLU A 68 8.95 -14.53 3.09
N ILE A 69 8.05 -13.83 3.75
CA ILE A 69 7.77 -12.40 3.51
C ILE A 69 8.49 -11.56 4.55
N ALA A 70 9.29 -10.61 4.08
CA ALA A 70 9.90 -9.58 4.92
C ALA A 70 9.26 -8.22 4.67
N ASN A 71 8.93 -7.52 5.75
CA ASN A 71 8.29 -6.19 5.72
C ASN A 71 9.26 -5.13 6.26
N ARG A 72 9.19 -3.92 5.67
CA ARG A 72 9.96 -2.77 6.16
C ARG A 72 9.23 -1.45 5.88
N PRO A 73 9.36 -0.46 6.78
CA PRO A 73 8.83 0.87 6.52
C PRO A 73 9.67 1.56 5.44
N MET A 74 8.98 2.28 4.57
CA MET A 74 9.57 3.16 3.56
C MET A 74 8.94 4.53 3.71
N SER A 75 9.76 5.59 3.67
CA SER A 75 9.25 6.95 3.63
C SER A 75 8.52 7.17 2.31
N ASN A 76 7.26 7.53 2.39
CA ASN A 76 6.42 7.83 1.24
C ASN A 76 6.42 9.35 1.04
N ASN A 77 6.59 9.80 -0.20
CA ASN A 77 6.48 11.21 -0.52
C ASN A 77 5.01 11.54 -0.82
N GLY A 78 4.30 11.99 0.21
CA GLY A 78 2.88 12.36 0.13
C GLY A 78 2.59 13.58 -0.76
N ASP A 79 3.63 14.35 -1.13
CA ASP A 79 3.49 15.52 -2.00
C ASP A 79 3.40 15.16 -3.49
N VAL A 80 3.70 13.89 -3.84
CA VAL A 80 3.62 13.40 -5.21
C VAL A 80 2.31 12.66 -5.43
N THR A 81 1.54 13.08 -6.44
CA THR A 81 0.33 12.37 -6.83
C THR A 81 0.66 10.94 -7.28
N TYR A 82 0.02 9.96 -6.67
CA TYR A 82 0.21 8.56 -7.01
C TYR A 82 -0.42 8.22 -8.37
N ASP A 83 0.40 7.76 -9.30
CA ASP A 83 0.02 7.39 -10.68
C ASP A 83 0.07 5.87 -10.95
N GLY A 84 0.21 5.06 -9.89
CA GLY A 84 0.48 3.63 -9.99
C GLY A 84 1.97 3.29 -9.88
N THR A 85 2.83 4.29 -9.68
CA THR A 85 4.27 4.09 -9.52
C THR A 85 4.75 4.73 -8.22
N SER A 86 5.55 4.00 -7.44
CA SER A 86 6.18 4.52 -6.22
C SER A 86 7.70 4.44 -6.32
N TYR A 87 8.38 5.40 -5.71
CA TYR A 87 9.84 5.49 -5.74
C TYR A 87 10.40 5.61 -4.33
N TYR A 88 11.41 4.77 -4.00
CA TYR A 88 12.03 4.73 -2.67
C TYR A 88 13.54 4.64 -2.78
N PHE A 89 14.26 5.50 -2.07
CA PHE A 89 15.71 5.41 -1.97
C PHE A 89 16.13 4.48 -0.83
N THR A 90 17.19 3.70 -1.09
CA THR A 90 17.82 2.81 -0.12
C THR A 90 19.31 2.62 -0.45
N TYR A 91 20.00 1.80 0.34
CA TYR A 91 21.40 1.41 0.07
C TYR A 91 21.48 0.03 -0.59
N GLU A 92 22.49 -0.13 -1.48
CA GLU A 92 22.75 -1.37 -2.25
C GLU A 92 22.88 -2.61 -1.35
N GLN A 93 23.49 -2.48 -0.16
CA GLN A 93 23.73 -3.59 0.74
C GLN A 93 22.52 -3.96 1.62
N THR A 94 21.36 -3.37 1.37
CA THR A 94 20.16 -3.71 2.15
C THR A 94 19.58 -5.05 1.72
N ARG A 95 18.97 -5.75 2.67
CA ARG A 95 18.23 -6.98 2.37
C ARG A 95 17.11 -6.77 1.34
N ALA A 96 16.47 -5.57 1.35
CA ALA A 96 15.47 -5.23 0.35
C ALA A 96 15.98 -5.36 -1.08
N VAL A 97 17.17 -4.82 -1.35
CA VAL A 97 17.79 -4.91 -2.67
C VAL A 97 18.08 -6.36 -3.05
N ALA A 98 18.67 -7.15 -2.14
CA ALA A 98 18.93 -8.56 -2.39
C ALA A 98 17.66 -9.38 -2.63
N ASP A 99 16.59 -9.11 -1.89
CA ASP A 99 15.29 -9.76 -2.06
C ASP A 99 14.68 -9.44 -3.44
N ILE A 100 14.66 -8.15 -3.82
CA ILE A 100 14.11 -7.66 -5.10
C ILE A 100 14.92 -8.20 -6.29
N GLN A 101 16.25 -8.26 -6.19
CA GLN A 101 17.08 -8.86 -7.24
C GLN A 101 16.73 -10.32 -7.52
N ARG A 102 16.35 -11.06 -6.49
CA ARG A 102 15.98 -12.46 -6.58
C ARG A 102 14.54 -12.65 -7.05
N ASN A 103 13.63 -11.86 -6.48
CA ASN A 103 12.21 -11.88 -6.82
C ASN A 103 11.66 -10.45 -6.84
N PRO A 104 11.39 -9.90 -8.04
CA PRO A 104 10.92 -8.52 -8.15
C PRO A 104 9.45 -8.33 -7.76
N LYS A 105 8.71 -9.38 -7.46
CA LYS A 105 7.31 -9.25 -6.99
C LYS A 105 7.30 -8.70 -5.58
N VAL A 106 6.56 -7.62 -5.39
CA VAL A 106 6.47 -6.88 -4.13
C VAL A 106 5.04 -6.46 -3.84
N ALA A 107 4.78 -6.09 -2.60
CA ALA A 107 3.57 -5.39 -2.23
C ALA A 107 3.89 -4.15 -1.39
N LEU A 108 3.05 -3.13 -1.51
CA LEU A 108 3.07 -1.95 -0.64
C LEU A 108 1.77 -1.92 0.16
N GLY A 109 1.88 -1.61 1.44
CA GLY A 109 0.74 -1.36 2.32
C GLY A 109 0.76 0.10 2.79
N PHE A 110 -0.36 0.78 2.66
CA PHE A 110 -0.57 2.13 3.14
C PHE A 110 -1.73 2.13 4.13
N SER A 111 -1.63 2.93 5.18
CA SER A 111 -2.72 3.08 6.14
C SER A 111 -2.74 4.49 6.70
N SER A 112 -3.93 5.08 6.75
CA SER A 112 -4.18 6.29 7.52
C SER A 112 -5.16 5.98 8.65
N GLU A 113 -4.99 6.65 9.78
CA GLU A 113 -6.00 6.64 10.83
C GLU A 113 -7.16 7.55 10.43
N GLY A 114 -8.39 7.14 10.74
CA GLY A 114 -9.55 8.01 10.59
C GLY A 114 -9.53 9.16 11.58
N GLY A 115 -10.06 10.30 11.16
CA GLY A 115 -10.32 11.44 12.05
C GLY A 115 -11.65 11.29 12.79
N ILE A 116 -12.00 12.30 13.60
CA ILE A 116 -13.28 12.31 14.36
C ILE A 116 -14.52 12.23 13.43
N PHE A 117 -14.37 12.65 12.16
CA PHE A 117 -15.43 12.72 11.17
C PHE A 117 -15.15 11.93 9.89
N SER A 118 -14.08 11.14 9.85
CA SER A 118 -13.70 10.36 8.67
C SER A 118 -13.19 8.99 9.04
N ASP A 119 -13.55 8.00 8.25
CA ASP A 119 -12.95 6.66 8.33
C ASP A 119 -11.51 6.70 7.80
N GLY A 120 -10.61 5.96 8.45
CA GLY A 120 -9.29 5.70 7.92
C GLY A 120 -9.35 4.85 6.65
N ILE A 121 -8.31 4.95 5.83
CA ILE A 121 -8.18 4.09 4.65
C ILE A 121 -7.00 3.13 4.82
N TYR A 122 -7.17 1.94 4.27
CA TYR A 122 -6.11 0.96 4.07
C TYR A 122 -6.02 0.66 2.58
N VAL A 123 -4.80 0.71 2.02
CA VAL A 123 -4.55 0.38 0.61
C VAL A 123 -3.44 -0.64 0.54
N ALA A 124 -3.69 -1.73 -0.17
CA ALA A 124 -2.69 -2.73 -0.52
C ALA A 124 -2.41 -2.66 -2.03
N VAL A 125 -1.16 -2.49 -2.41
CA VAL A 125 -0.72 -2.43 -3.79
C VAL A 125 0.14 -3.65 -4.09
N GLU A 126 -0.24 -4.41 -5.10
CA GLU A 126 0.59 -5.48 -5.67
C GLU A 126 1.35 -4.94 -6.88
N GLY A 127 2.60 -5.34 -7.04
CA GLY A 127 3.38 -4.82 -8.15
C GLY A 127 4.73 -5.51 -8.36
N THR A 128 5.52 -4.90 -9.23
CA THR A 128 6.86 -5.34 -9.56
C THR A 128 7.85 -4.21 -9.28
N ALA A 129 8.94 -4.54 -8.58
CA ALA A 129 10.01 -3.61 -8.29
C ALA A 129 11.14 -3.70 -9.31
N GLU A 130 11.70 -2.54 -9.66
CA GLU A 130 12.91 -2.37 -10.45
C GLU A 130 13.96 -1.64 -9.62
N LEU A 131 15.22 -2.05 -9.72
CA LEU A 131 16.35 -1.40 -9.05
C LEU A 131 17.10 -0.51 -10.03
N ILE A 132 17.03 0.78 -9.82
CA ILE A 132 17.65 1.80 -10.67
C ILE A 132 18.92 2.31 -9.99
N ARG A 133 20.03 2.39 -10.76
CA ARG A 133 21.34 2.85 -10.29
C ARG A 133 21.87 4.03 -11.11
N ASP A 134 20.97 4.70 -11.83
CA ASP A 134 21.29 5.81 -12.69
C ASP A 134 21.14 7.14 -11.96
N LYS A 135 22.20 7.98 -12.03
CA LYS A 135 22.23 9.28 -11.35
C LYS A 135 21.19 10.27 -11.89
N ALA A 136 20.87 10.21 -13.18
CA ALA A 136 19.85 11.10 -13.77
C ALA A 136 18.47 10.76 -13.21
N ALA A 137 18.17 9.47 -13.05
CA ALA A 137 16.95 9.03 -12.38
C ALA A 137 16.91 9.44 -10.92
N PHE A 138 18.06 9.39 -10.19
CA PHE A 138 18.11 9.86 -8.81
C PHE A 138 17.75 11.34 -8.74
N GLN A 139 18.34 12.18 -9.59
CA GLN A 139 18.06 13.62 -9.63
C GLN A 139 16.59 13.93 -9.93
N GLN A 140 15.96 13.13 -10.78
CA GLN A 140 14.55 13.30 -11.16
C GLN A 140 13.60 13.05 -9.97
N HIS A 141 13.95 12.10 -9.09
CA HIS A 141 13.08 11.67 -7.99
C HIS A 141 13.59 12.11 -6.61
N TRP A 142 14.63 12.95 -6.57
CA TRP A 142 15.19 13.47 -5.33
C TRP A 142 14.30 14.55 -4.73
N THR A 143 14.05 14.46 -3.43
CA THR A 143 13.38 15.49 -2.65
C THR A 143 14.30 15.97 -1.52
N SER A 144 14.11 17.20 -1.05
CA SER A 144 14.95 17.78 0.01
C SER A 144 14.93 17.00 1.32
N ASP A 145 13.84 16.27 1.59
CA ASP A 145 13.71 15.48 2.82
C ASP A 145 14.70 14.30 2.85
N LEU A 146 15.12 13.83 1.67
CA LEU A 146 16.12 12.77 1.54
C LEU A 146 17.52 13.20 2.01
N ASP A 147 17.79 14.50 2.03
CA ASP A 147 19.08 15.03 2.52
C ASP A 147 19.33 14.69 4.00
N ASN A 148 18.26 14.48 4.77
CA ASN A 148 18.35 14.03 6.16
C ASN A 148 18.84 12.57 6.30
N TRP A 149 18.70 11.76 5.25
CA TRP A 149 19.04 10.34 5.24
C TRP A 149 20.32 10.04 4.44
N PHE A 150 20.66 10.92 3.48
CA PHE A 150 21.75 10.74 2.53
C PHE A 150 22.63 11.98 2.49
N GLU A 151 23.65 12.04 3.34
CA GLU A 151 24.50 13.23 3.58
C GLU A 151 25.16 13.83 2.32
N LYS A 152 25.38 13.03 1.27
CA LYS A 152 25.96 13.49 0.01
C LYS A 152 24.92 13.62 -1.12
N GLY A 153 23.65 13.67 -0.76
CA GLY A 153 22.55 13.76 -1.73
C GLY A 153 22.61 12.61 -2.75
N VAL A 154 22.34 12.91 -3.99
CA VAL A 154 22.37 11.95 -5.12
C VAL A 154 23.77 11.37 -5.38
N ASP A 155 24.82 11.93 -4.78
CA ASP A 155 26.22 11.45 -4.88
C ASP A 155 26.60 10.51 -3.72
N THR A 156 25.66 10.14 -2.88
CA THR A 156 25.87 9.18 -1.80
C THR A 156 26.28 7.82 -2.37
N PRO A 157 27.46 7.29 -2.00
CA PRO A 157 27.91 6.01 -2.53
C PRO A 157 26.98 4.86 -2.15
N GLY A 158 26.64 4.04 -3.14
CA GLY A 158 25.84 2.83 -2.93
C GLY A 158 24.34 3.08 -2.73
N ILE A 159 23.83 4.26 -3.10
CA ILE A 159 22.38 4.46 -3.16
C ILE A 159 21.75 3.72 -4.33
N VAL A 160 20.53 3.29 -4.14
CA VAL A 160 19.67 2.62 -5.14
C VAL A 160 18.29 3.21 -5.05
N LEU A 161 17.65 3.42 -6.19
CA LEU A 161 16.26 3.80 -6.29
C LEU A 161 15.42 2.55 -6.60
N ILE A 162 14.50 2.21 -5.72
CA ILE A 162 13.50 1.18 -5.93
C ILE A 162 12.30 1.84 -6.60
N LYS A 163 11.98 1.42 -7.84
CA LYS A 163 10.77 1.80 -8.53
C LYS A 163 9.78 0.65 -8.44
N VAL A 164 8.62 0.87 -7.86
CA VAL A 164 7.53 -0.12 -7.78
C VAL A 164 6.44 0.29 -8.76
N LYS A 165 6.22 -0.54 -9.78
CA LYS A 165 5.09 -0.39 -10.69
C LYS A 165 3.95 -1.28 -10.22
N ALA A 166 2.82 -0.67 -9.88
CA ALA A 166 1.63 -1.37 -9.47
C ALA A 166 1.00 -2.16 -10.63
N SER A 167 0.38 -3.27 -10.31
CA SER A 167 -0.49 -4.04 -11.20
C SER A 167 -1.93 -4.06 -10.69
N ARG A 168 -2.11 -3.90 -9.39
CA ARG A 168 -3.42 -3.87 -8.73
C ARG A 168 -3.34 -3.10 -7.43
N ALA A 169 -4.40 -2.37 -7.10
CA ALA A 169 -4.59 -1.77 -5.79
C ALA A 169 -5.94 -2.20 -5.21
N THR A 170 -5.92 -2.68 -3.97
CA THR A 170 -7.13 -3.02 -3.20
C THR A 170 -7.25 -2.02 -2.05
N TYR A 171 -8.44 -1.53 -1.77
CA TYR A 171 -8.66 -0.56 -0.72
C TYR A 171 -9.80 -0.96 0.22
N TRP A 172 -9.72 -0.50 1.47
CA TRP A 172 -10.74 -0.64 2.51
C TRP A 172 -10.91 0.71 3.21
N LYS A 173 -12.15 1.22 3.25
CA LYS A 173 -12.51 2.47 3.94
C LYS A 173 -13.88 2.31 4.60
N GLY A 174 -13.91 2.28 5.93
CA GLY A 174 -15.15 2.02 6.66
C GLY A 174 -15.76 0.67 6.29
N ARG A 175 -16.87 0.67 5.55
CA ARG A 175 -17.56 -0.51 5.03
C ARG A 175 -17.34 -0.73 3.54
N GLU A 176 -16.65 0.19 2.91
CA GLU A 176 -16.33 0.14 1.49
C GLU A 176 -15.08 -0.70 1.26
N GLU A 177 -15.11 -1.55 0.26
CA GLU A 177 -13.98 -2.32 -0.23
C GLU A 177 -14.03 -2.35 -1.75
N GLY A 178 -12.89 -2.23 -2.40
CA GLY A 178 -12.81 -2.29 -3.85
C GLY A 178 -11.41 -2.56 -4.37
N GLU A 179 -11.32 -2.73 -5.67
CA GLU A 179 -10.09 -3.09 -6.38
C GLU A 179 -9.98 -2.30 -7.68
N VAL A 180 -8.78 -1.89 -8.03
CA VAL A 180 -8.42 -1.21 -9.27
C VAL A 180 -7.25 -1.96 -9.90
N ASP A 181 -7.44 -2.45 -11.14
CA ASP A 181 -6.37 -2.96 -12.00
C ASP A 181 -5.61 -1.80 -12.64
N LEU A 182 -4.25 -1.91 -12.76
CA LEU A 182 -3.34 -0.82 -13.16
C LEU A 182 -2.44 -1.23 -14.34
#